data_3649e1e28582e1f4ae34631b70296a14
#
_entry.id   3649e1e28582e1f4ae34631b70296a14
#
_cell.length_a   1.000
_cell.length_b   1.000
_cell.length_c   1.000
_cell.angle_alpha   90.00
_cell.angle_beta   90.00
_cell.angle_gamma   90.00
#
_symmetry.space_group_name_H-M   'P 1'
#
loop_
_entity.id
_entity.type
_entity.pdbx_description
1 polymer ?
#
loop_
_entity_poly.entity_id
_entity_poly.type
_entity_poly.pdbx_seq_one_letter_code
_entity_poly.pdbx_strand_id
1 'polypeptide(L)'
;MDGLKIFITLTGNQIVAQELSAKDGKRVVKGASYLEMHPSGVRFNFTPIKFFEPSSEFTLYEGALLGEQEMPPMIAERFKLYLKQMEVDAEELRKQIEAVKEQQ
;
A
#
# COMPACT_ATOMS: atom_id res chain seq x y z
N MET A 1 -5.17 13.68 -2.69
CA MET A 1 -4.87 12.34 -3.25
C MET A 1 -6.17 11.58 -3.36
N ASP A 2 -6.55 11.21 -4.59
CA ASP A 2 -7.79 10.50 -4.86
C ASP A 2 -7.57 9.00 -4.97
N GLY A 3 -8.66 8.24 -4.90
CA GLY A 3 -8.61 6.79 -5.10
C GLY A 3 -8.11 5.98 -3.92
N LEU A 4 -8.11 6.54 -2.72
CA LEU A 4 -7.69 5.81 -1.52
C LEU A 4 -8.79 4.86 -1.09
N LYS A 5 -8.49 3.56 -1.08
CA LYS A 5 -9.47 2.51 -0.80
C LYS A 5 -8.94 1.43 0.12
N ILE A 6 -9.87 0.75 0.78
CA ILE A 6 -9.60 -0.47 1.52
C ILE A 6 -10.29 -1.61 0.76
N PHE A 7 -9.49 -2.60 0.37
CA PHE A 7 -9.98 -3.81 -0.29
C PHE A 7 -9.97 -4.95 0.72
N ILE A 8 -11.04 -5.74 0.73
CA ILE A 8 -11.14 -6.90 1.62
C ILE A 8 -11.01 -8.14 0.75
N THR A 9 -10.01 -8.97 1.06
CA THR A 9 -9.76 -10.21 0.30
C THR A 9 -10.66 -11.34 0.76
N LEU A 10 -10.75 -12.39 -0.05
CA LEU A 10 -11.53 -13.59 0.29
C LEU A 10 -11.02 -14.28 1.55
N THR A 11 -9.75 -14.07 1.91
CA THR A 11 -9.17 -14.63 3.14
C THR A 11 -9.38 -13.72 4.36
N GLY A 12 -10.07 -12.59 4.18
CA GLY A 12 -10.38 -11.66 5.27
C GLY A 12 -9.31 -10.60 5.55
N ASN A 13 -8.24 -10.57 4.76
CA ASN A 13 -7.22 -9.54 4.91
C ASN A 13 -7.71 -8.21 4.35
N GLN A 14 -7.29 -7.12 4.96
CA GLN A 14 -7.59 -5.78 4.48
C GLN A 14 -6.36 -5.19 3.81
N ILE A 15 -6.53 -4.71 2.58
CA ILE A 15 -5.46 -4.08 1.81
C ILE A 15 -5.83 -2.62 1.59
N VAL A 16 -4.93 -1.72 2.00
CA VAL A 16 -5.07 -0.29 1.71
C VAL A 16 -4.22 0.05 0.50
N ALA A 17 -4.74 0.90 -0.37
CA ALA A 17 -4.02 1.28 -1.59
C ALA A 17 -4.64 2.50 -2.23
N GLN A 18 -3.89 3.12 -3.14
CA GLN A 18 -4.42 4.12 -4.04
C GLN A 18 -4.79 3.43 -5.36
N GLU A 19 -6.06 3.45 -5.69
CA GLU A 19 -6.53 2.89 -6.96
C GLU A 19 -6.22 3.84 -8.11
N LEU A 20 -5.53 3.32 -9.12
CA LEU A 20 -5.18 4.09 -10.32
C LEU A 20 -6.13 3.79 -11.47
N SER A 21 -6.57 2.54 -11.59
CA SER A 21 -7.55 2.16 -12.62
C SER A 21 -8.33 0.93 -12.19
N ALA A 22 -9.52 0.80 -12.76
CA ALA A 22 -10.41 -0.35 -12.55
C ALA A 22 -10.95 -0.75 -13.92
N LYS A 23 -10.50 -1.89 -14.45
CA LYS A 23 -10.89 -2.33 -15.79
C LYS A 23 -10.73 -3.84 -15.95
N ASP A 24 -11.68 -4.46 -16.62
CA ASP A 24 -11.61 -5.87 -17.01
C ASP A 24 -11.33 -6.82 -15.84
N GLY A 25 -11.98 -6.58 -14.70
CA GLY A 25 -11.83 -7.42 -13.51
C GLY A 25 -10.53 -7.24 -12.78
N LYS A 26 -9.79 -6.17 -13.09
CA LYS A 26 -8.49 -5.86 -12.47
C LYS A 26 -8.52 -4.47 -11.87
N ARG A 27 -7.84 -4.32 -10.72
CA ARG A 27 -7.63 -3.03 -10.08
C ARG A 27 -6.14 -2.77 -10.03
N VAL A 28 -5.68 -1.77 -10.74
CA VAL A 28 -4.27 -1.38 -10.68
C VAL A 28 -4.15 -0.37 -9.55
N VAL A 29 -3.31 -0.68 -8.58
CA VAL A 29 -3.17 0.11 -7.36
C VAL A 29 -1.71 0.43 -7.09
N LYS A 30 -1.50 1.41 -6.23
CA LYS A 30 -0.18 1.88 -5.82
C LYS A 30 -0.12 1.90 -4.30
N GLY A 31 1.03 1.56 -3.73
CA GLY A 31 1.22 1.57 -2.29
C GLY A 31 0.50 0.46 -1.54
N ALA A 32 0.14 -0.64 -2.22
CA ALA A 32 -0.62 -1.73 -1.62
C ALA A 32 0.04 -2.25 -0.35
N SER A 33 -0.71 -2.22 0.76
CA SER A 33 -0.22 -2.60 2.07
C SER A 33 -1.33 -3.28 2.86
N TYR A 34 -0.98 -4.22 3.72
CA TYR A 34 -1.94 -4.80 4.65
C TYR A 34 -2.25 -3.80 5.75
N LEU A 35 -3.52 -3.68 6.08
CA LEU A 35 -3.99 -2.92 7.22
C LEU A 35 -4.22 -3.88 8.38
N GLU A 36 -3.45 -3.73 9.44
CA GLU A 36 -3.57 -4.55 10.63
C GLU A 36 -4.15 -3.70 11.77
N MET A 37 -5.33 -4.09 12.25
CA MET A 37 -6.01 -3.39 13.33
C MET A 37 -5.71 -4.07 14.66
N HIS A 38 -5.35 -3.28 15.65
CA HIS A 38 -5.22 -3.78 17.01
C HIS A 38 -6.62 -4.12 17.55
N PRO A 39 -6.76 -5.15 18.40
CA PRO A 39 -8.06 -5.53 18.96
C PRO A 39 -8.84 -4.40 19.65
N SER A 40 -8.13 -3.38 20.17
CA SER A 40 -8.79 -2.21 20.77
C SER A 40 -9.50 -1.34 19.74
N GLY A 41 -9.19 -1.50 18.44
CA GLY A 41 -9.77 -0.67 17.38
C GLY A 41 -9.21 0.74 17.27
N VAL A 42 -8.28 1.12 18.17
CA VAL A 42 -7.70 2.47 18.20
C VAL A 42 -6.37 2.55 17.48
N ARG A 43 -5.60 1.46 17.49
CA ARG A 43 -4.29 1.39 16.86
C ARG A 43 -4.32 0.53 15.62
N PHE A 44 -3.58 0.93 14.61
CA PHE A 44 -3.44 0.15 13.39
C PHE A 44 -2.07 0.38 12.78
N ASN A 45 -1.62 -0.59 11.99
CA ASN A 45 -0.34 -0.54 11.30
C ASN A 45 -0.53 -0.88 9.83
N PHE A 46 0.39 -0.41 9.00
CA PHE A 46 0.47 -0.80 7.59
C PHE A 46 1.71 -1.65 7.39
N THR A 47 1.55 -2.75 6.65
CA THR A 47 2.66 -3.64 6.29
C THR A 47 2.69 -3.75 4.77
N PRO A 48 3.78 -3.32 4.09
CA PRO A 48 3.83 -3.34 2.63
C PRO A 48 3.74 -4.76 2.08
N ILE A 49 2.97 -4.92 1.01
CA ILE A 49 2.87 -6.19 0.29
C ILE A 49 4.13 -6.40 -0.54
N LYS A 50 4.60 -5.33 -1.18
CA LYS A 50 5.85 -5.34 -1.95
C LYS A 50 6.93 -4.59 -1.20
N PHE A 51 8.06 -5.23 -1.08
CA PHE A 51 9.22 -4.66 -0.40
C PHE A 51 9.98 -3.71 -1.35
N PHE A 52 10.36 -2.54 -0.87
CA PHE A 52 11.19 -1.54 -1.56
C PHE A 52 10.60 -0.76 -2.72
N GLU A 53 9.37 -1.00 -3.11
CA GLU A 53 8.81 -0.34 -4.29
C GLU A 53 7.45 0.30 -4.00
N PRO A 54 7.37 1.33 -3.12
CA PRO A 54 6.07 1.94 -2.76
C PRO A 54 5.39 2.64 -3.94
N SER A 55 6.17 3.06 -4.94
CA SER A 55 5.63 3.72 -6.13
C SER A 55 5.26 2.74 -7.25
N SER A 56 5.60 1.45 -7.10
CA SER A 56 5.30 0.49 -8.14
C SER A 56 3.82 0.09 -8.13
N GLU A 57 3.33 -0.22 -9.31
CA GLU A 57 1.96 -0.67 -9.46
C GLU A 57 1.80 -2.13 -9.04
N PHE A 58 0.64 -2.43 -8.49
CA PHE A 58 0.27 -3.77 -8.08
C PHE A 58 -1.13 -4.04 -8.59
N THR A 59 -1.36 -5.22 -9.14
CA THR A 59 -2.66 -5.58 -9.69
C THR A 59 -3.43 -6.47 -8.74
N LEU A 60 -4.62 -6.01 -8.33
CA LEU A 60 -5.57 -6.81 -7.57
C LEU A 60 -6.62 -7.36 -8.53
N TYR A 61 -6.86 -8.64 -8.48
CA TYR A 61 -7.89 -9.29 -9.31
C TYR A 61 -9.20 -9.31 -8.53
N GLU A 62 -10.28 -8.85 -9.17
CA GLU A 62 -11.58 -8.75 -8.51
C GLU A 62 -12.09 -10.10 -7.98
N GLY A 63 -11.72 -11.21 -8.64
CA GLY A 63 -12.07 -12.53 -8.17
C GLY A 63 -11.49 -12.91 -6.81
N ALA A 64 -10.46 -12.20 -6.36
CA ALA A 64 -9.84 -12.42 -5.06
C ALA A 64 -10.39 -11.47 -3.98
N LEU A 65 -11.32 -10.59 -4.34
CA LEU A 65 -11.85 -9.56 -3.43
C LEU A 65 -13.26 -9.92 -2.97
N LEU A 66 -13.50 -9.76 -1.68
CA LEU A 66 -14.83 -9.89 -1.11
C LEU A 66 -15.59 -8.57 -1.23
N GLY A 67 -14.86 -7.45 -1.14
CA GLY A 67 -15.46 -6.12 -1.24
C GLY A 67 -14.42 -5.02 -1.15
N GLU A 68 -14.91 -3.79 -1.20
CA GLU A 68 -14.08 -2.59 -1.09
C GLU A 68 -14.87 -1.46 -0.44
N GLN A 69 -14.14 -0.50 0.12
CA GLN A 69 -14.75 0.72 0.66
C GLN A 69 -13.79 1.89 0.51
N GLU A 70 -14.33 3.09 0.58
CA GLU A 70 -13.50 4.29 0.64
C GLU A 70 -12.74 4.30 1.95
N MET A 71 -11.49 4.78 1.91
CA MET A 71 -10.66 4.85 3.09
C MET A 71 -11.18 5.95 4.03
N PRO A 72 -11.47 5.61 5.31
CA PRO A 72 -11.88 6.64 6.29
C PRO A 72 -10.82 7.73 6.44
N PRO A 73 -11.22 8.98 6.72
CA PRO A 73 -10.26 10.10 6.78
C PRO A 73 -9.07 9.89 7.69
N MET A 74 -9.26 9.30 8.87
CA MET A 74 -8.16 9.07 9.80
C MET A 74 -7.14 8.09 9.23
N ILE A 75 -7.61 7.02 8.61
CA ILE A 75 -6.73 6.03 7.98
C ILE A 75 -6.08 6.65 6.75
N ALA A 76 -6.81 7.43 5.97
CA ALA A 76 -6.28 8.09 4.77
C ALA A 76 -5.13 9.04 5.12
N GLU A 77 -5.26 9.84 6.18
CA GLU A 77 -4.20 10.76 6.59
C GLU A 77 -2.94 10.01 7.00
N ARG A 78 -3.09 8.93 7.76
CA ARG A 78 -1.96 8.11 8.17
C ARG A 78 -1.33 7.36 6.99
N PHE A 79 -2.15 6.91 6.05
CA PHE A 79 -1.68 6.24 4.85
C PHE A 79 -0.82 7.17 3.99
N LYS A 80 -1.24 8.42 3.83
CA LYS A 80 -0.45 9.42 3.09
C LYS A 80 0.93 9.64 3.72
N LEU A 81 0.99 9.74 5.04
CA LEU A 81 2.26 9.88 5.76
C LEU A 81 3.14 8.64 5.60
N TYR A 82 2.52 7.48 5.68
CA TYR A 82 3.20 6.20 5.51
C TYR A 82 3.83 6.10 4.11
N LEU A 83 3.09 6.47 3.06
CA LEU A 83 3.62 6.45 1.70
C LEU A 83 4.81 7.39 1.52
N LYS A 84 4.74 8.58 2.11
CA LYS A 84 5.87 9.53 2.07
C LYS A 84 7.10 8.96 2.74
N GLN A 85 6.94 8.34 3.90
CA GLN A 85 8.07 7.75 4.63
C GLN A 85 8.69 6.60 3.84
N MET A 86 7.86 5.78 3.19
CA MET A 86 8.36 4.68 2.38
C MET A 86 9.14 5.17 1.16
N GLU A 87 8.72 6.28 0.55
CA GLU A 87 9.45 6.87 -0.58
C GLU A 87 10.82 7.37 -0.13
N VAL A 88 10.91 8.00 1.05
CA VAL A 88 12.17 8.46 1.61
C VAL A 88 13.10 7.28 1.90
N ASP A 89 12.57 6.22 2.52
CA ASP A 89 13.35 5.03 2.85
C ASP A 89 13.86 4.32 1.59
N ALA A 90 13.04 4.24 0.55
CA ALA A 90 13.43 3.64 -0.71
C ALA A 90 14.55 4.42 -1.39
N GLU A 91 14.47 5.76 -1.35
CA GLU A 91 15.50 6.64 -1.91
C GLU A 91 16.84 6.47 -1.19
N GLU A 92 16.82 6.43 0.13
CA GLU A 92 18.02 6.21 0.92
C GLU A 92 18.66 4.85 0.65
N LEU A 93 17.83 3.82 0.52
CA LEU A 93 18.31 2.49 0.21
C LEU A 93 18.99 2.45 -1.16
N ARG A 94 18.40 3.12 -2.16
CA ARG A 94 19.02 3.22 -3.50
C ARG A 94 20.40 3.88 -3.42
N LYS A 95 20.52 4.96 -2.65
CA LYS A 95 21.79 5.66 -2.45
C LYS A 95 22.83 4.75 -1.81
N GLN A 96 22.44 3.96 -0.82
CA GLN A 96 23.34 3.02 -0.16
C GLN A 96 23.81 1.94 -1.12
N ILE A 97 22.92 1.41 -1.95
CA ILE A 97 23.25 0.39 -2.94
C ILE A 97 24.24 0.96 -3.97
N GLU A 98 24.01 2.18 -4.46
CA GLU A 98 24.91 2.85 -5.40
C GLU A 98 26.28 3.09 -4.79
N ALA A 99 26.34 3.52 -3.53
CA ALA A 99 27.60 3.74 -2.83
C ALA A 99 28.41 2.45 -2.71
N VAL A 100 27.75 1.32 -2.43
CA VAL A 100 28.40 0.02 -2.35
C VAL A 100 28.94 -0.40 -3.74
N LYS A 101 28.16 -0.16 -4.81
CA LYS A 101 28.61 -0.49 -6.17
C LYS A 101 29.81 0.33 -6.58
N GLU A 102 29.88 1.60 -6.19
CA GLU A 102 31.01 2.47 -6.52
C GLU A 102 32.30 2.04 -5.82
N GLN A 103 32.19 1.33 -4.69
CA GLN A 103 33.35 0.85 -3.92
C GLN A 103 33.89 -0.48 -4.47
N GLN A 104 33.16 -1.11 -5.37
CA GLN A 104 33.58 -2.34 -6.01
C GLN A 104 34.25 -2.04 -7.34
#